data_9b89d5ea6d21fc1972c04fe56f57b29e
#
_entry.id   9b89d5ea6d21fc1972c04fe56f57b29e
#
_cell.length_a   1.000
_cell.length_b   1.000
_cell.length_c   1.000
_cell.angle_alpha   90.00
_cell.angle_beta   90.00
_cell.angle_gamma   90.00
#
_symmetry.space_group_name_H-M   'P 1'
#
loop_
_entity.id
_entity.type
_entity.pdbx_description
1 polymer ?
#
loop_
_entity_poly.entity_id
_entity_poly.type
_entity_poly.pdbx_seq_one_letter_code
_entity_poly.pdbx_strand_id
1 'polypeptide(L)'
;MEAPVTHPNLPSLPGSPKELEGPEKAMLKLAYGVHVIGSRSASGELNAMLADWLMQVSFKPRLVALSVENDARTLRFIRETNVFSVNLLHEKDGHHIARQVVMPSEAKKVKGRPEEMQSLIVQKLAGIPYHLHENGCPILEEALGWFTCEVEQFVPVGDHTLVIGRVSDGDVTRPGEMLTERELGWEYAG
;
A
#
# COMPACT_ATOMS: atom_id res chain seq x y z
N MET A 1 -18.95 -23.44 -15.35
CA MET A 1 -18.44 -23.43 -13.97
C MET A 1 -16.98 -23.83 -14.03
N GLU A 2 -16.09 -22.86 -14.15
CA GLU A 2 -14.65 -23.10 -14.09
C GLU A 2 -14.25 -23.28 -12.62
N ALA A 3 -13.45 -24.30 -12.35
CA ALA A 3 -12.93 -24.55 -11.01
C ALA A 3 -11.97 -23.42 -10.59
N PRO A 4 -11.95 -23.03 -9.30
CA PRO A 4 -11.04 -21.99 -8.83
C PRO A 4 -9.58 -22.43 -9.05
N VAL A 5 -8.80 -21.57 -9.69
CA VAL A 5 -7.37 -21.76 -9.89
C VAL A 5 -6.70 -21.75 -8.51
N THR A 6 -6.32 -22.94 -8.04
CA THR A 6 -5.52 -23.07 -6.82
C THR A 6 -4.09 -22.64 -7.13
N HIS A 7 -3.72 -21.45 -6.69
CA HIS A 7 -2.33 -21.00 -6.70
C HIS A 7 -1.52 -21.72 -5.61
N PRO A 8 -0.30 -22.20 -5.92
CA PRO A 8 0.51 -22.92 -4.95
C PRO A 8 0.88 -21.99 -3.78
N ASN A 9 0.68 -22.53 -2.58
CA ASN A 9 1.12 -22.08 -1.27
C ASN A 9 1.90 -20.77 -1.19
N LEU A 10 1.17 -19.66 -1.04
CA LEU A 10 1.74 -18.49 -0.42
C LEU A 10 1.66 -18.69 1.09
N PRO A 11 2.71 -18.35 1.84
CA PRO A 11 2.64 -18.34 3.28
C PRO A 11 1.49 -17.42 3.71
N SER A 12 0.66 -17.89 4.64
CA SER A 12 -0.29 -17.05 5.33
C SER A 12 0.44 -15.81 5.86
N LEU A 13 -0.12 -14.63 5.64
CA LEU A 13 0.44 -13.42 6.21
C LEU A 13 0.52 -13.55 7.74
N PRO A 14 1.48 -12.87 8.37
CA PRO A 14 1.80 -13.04 9.77
C PRO A 14 0.64 -12.63 10.66
N GLY A 15 0.27 -13.51 11.50
CA GLY A 15 -0.75 -13.38 12.53
C GLY A 15 -1.27 -14.77 12.83
N SER A 16 -0.51 -15.57 13.63
CA SER A 16 -1.22 -16.59 14.42
C SER A 16 -2.33 -15.86 15.16
N PRO A 17 -3.57 -16.38 15.17
CA PRO A 17 -4.65 -15.71 15.87
C PRO A 17 -4.29 -15.65 17.35
N LYS A 18 -3.71 -14.52 17.80
CA LYS A 18 -3.98 -14.06 19.15
C LYS A 18 -5.48 -14.09 19.26
N GLU A 19 -6.02 -14.57 20.36
CA GLU A 19 -7.44 -14.38 20.63
C GLU A 19 -7.67 -12.87 20.65
N LEU A 20 -8.12 -12.32 19.51
CA LEU A 20 -8.44 -10.90 19.37
C LEU A 20 -9.55 -10.56 20.36
N GLU A 21 -9.43 -9.45 21.04
CA GLU A 21 -10.47 -8.94 21.93
C GLU A 21 -11.62 -8.31 21.14
N GLY A 22 -12.71 -7.97 21.82
CA GLY A 22 -13.91 -7.41 21.20
C GLY A 22 -13.68 -6.20 20.30
N PRO A 23 -12.92 -5.17 20.73
CA PRO A 23 -12.60 -4.00 19.91
C PRO A 23 -11.81 -4.35 18.63
N GLU A 24 -10.79 -5.20 18.74
CA GLU A 24 -9.98 -5.64 17.60
C GLU A 24 -10.83 -6.39 16.57
N LYS A 25 -11.68 -7.33 17.05
CA LYS A 25 -12.64 -8.05 16.18
C LYS A 25 -13.60 -7.12 15.46
N ALA A 26 -14.05 -6.03 16.12
CA ALA A 26 -14.91 -5.04 15.50
C ALA A 26 -14.18 -4.23 14.43
N MET A 27 -12.92 -3.83 14.68
CA MET A 27 -12.10 -3.08 13.73
C MET A 27 -11.79 -3.88 12.47
N LEU A 28 -11.61 -5.21 12.56
CA LEU A 28 -11.47 -6.09 11.39
C LEU A 28 -12.70 -6.13 10.47
N LYS A 29 -13.83 -5.53 10.87
CA LYS A 29 -15.01 -5.41 10.00
C LYS A 29 -15.03 -4.15 9.15
N LEU A 30 -14.08 -3.24 9.35
CA LEU A 30 -13.88 -2.10 8.47
C LEU A 30 -13.48 -2.61 7.07
N ALA A 31 -14.02 -1.96 6.05
CA ALA A 31 -13.73 -2.32 4.67
C ALA A 31 -12.71 -1.33 4.11
N TYR A 32 -11.61 -1.86 3.59
CA TYR A 32 -10.55 -1.07 3.01
C TYR A 32 -10.28 -1.50 1.56
N GLY A 33 -9.96 -0.52 0.72
CA GLY A 33 -9.39 -0.76 -0.58
C GLY A 33 -7.89 -1.00 -0.48
N VAL A 34 -7.30 -1.63 -1.47
CA VAL A 34 -5.86 -1.92 -1.51
C VAL A 34 -5.18 -1.04 -2.54
N HIS A 35 -4.16 -0.33 -2.10
CA HIS A 35 -3.41 0.65 -2.88
C HIS A 35 -1.92 0.32 -2.90
N VAL A 36 -1.24 0.72 -3.96
CA VAL A 36 0.23 0.79 -3.96
C VAL A 36 0.65 2.25 -3.85
N ILE A 37 1.31 2.58 -2.76
CA ILE A 37 1.90 3.90 -2.54
C ILE A 37 3.30 3.90 -3.15
N GLY A 38 3.47 4.70 -4.20
CA GLY A 38 4.76 4.96 -4.82
C GLY A 38 5.46 6.13 -4.13
N SER A 39 6.74 5.98 -3.85
CA SER A 39 7.57 7.03 -3.26
C SER A 39 8.99 6.96 -3.78
N ARG A 40 9.76 8.03 -3.61
CA ARG A 40 11.17 8.08 -3.95
C ARG A 40 11.99 8.78 -2.88
N SER A 41 13.25 8.43 -2.77
CA SER A 41 14.21 9.18 -1.96
C SER A 41 14.63 10.49 -2.66
N ALA A 42 15.31 11.36 -1.95
CA ALA A 42 15.93 12.55 -2.53
C ALA A 42 17.01 12.20 -3.59
N SER A 43 17.64 11.02 -3.49
CA SER A 43 18.60 10.52 -4.47
C SER A 43 17.97 9.81 -5.68
N GLY A 44 16.63 9.72 -5.74
CA GLY A 44 15.90 9.08 -6.84
C GLY A 44 15.68 7.57 -6.67
N GLU A 45 15.99 6.98 -5.53
CA GLU A 45 15.68 5.58 -5.26
C GLU A 45 14.16 5.40 -5.13
N LEU A 46 13.59 4.47 -5.91
CA LEU A 46 12.16 4.20 -5.93
C LEU A 46 11.75 3.21 -4.84
N ASN A 47 10.54 3.36 -4.33
CA ASN A 47 9.95 2.41 -3.41
C ASN A 47 8.43 2.30 -3.66
N ALA A 48 7.89 1.14 -3.34
CA ALA A 48 6.47 0.85 -3.34
C ALA A 48 6.05 0.24 -2.00
N MET A 49 4.89 0.58 -1.50
CA MET A 49 4.31 0.04 -0.27
C MET A 49 2.85 -0.30 -0.52
N LEU A 50 2.43 -1.48 -0.12
CA LEU A 50 1.01 -1.79 -0.06
C LEU A 50 0.39 -1.05 1.12
N ALA A 51 -0.74 -0.40 0.92
CA ALA A 51 -1.49 0.32 1.94
C ALA A 51 -2.99 0.16 1.73
N ASP A 52 -3.69 0.08 2.83
CA ASP A 52 -5.15 0.00 2.93
C ASP A 52 -5.73 1.22 3.66
N TRP A 53 -5.01 1.81 4.60
CA TRP A 53 -5.48 2.95 5.37
C TRP A 53 -5.25 4.27 4.63
N LEU A 54 -6.04 4.46 3.58
CA LEU A 54 -6.10 5.68 2.78
C LEU A 54 -7.55 6.11 2.65
N MET A 55 -7.84 7.40 2.85
CA MET A 55 -9.17 7.95 2.64
C MET A 55 -9.14 9.39 2.15
N GLN A 56 -10.15 9.78 1.38
CA GLN A 56 -10.38 11.19 1.06
C GLN A 56 -10.91 11.92 2.31
N VAL A 57 -10.34 13.08 2.62
CA VAL A 57 -10.69 13.87 3.81
C VAL A 57 -11.16 15.29 3.50
N SER A 58 -11.04 15.77 2.24
CA SER A 58 -11.53 17.07 1.82
C SER A 58 -11.85 17.11 0.33
N PHE A 59 -12.82 17.94 -0.05
CA PHE A 59 -13.17 18.22 -1.45
C PHE A 59 -12.46 19.47 -1.99
N LYS A 60 -12.28 20.50 -1.17
CA LYS A 60 -11.68 21.78 -1.57
C LYS A 60 -10.80 22.33 -0.43
N PRO A 61 -9.47 22.20 -0.55
CA PRO A 61 -8.75 21.45 -1.58
C PRO A 61 -9.03 19.96 -1.53
N ARG A 62 -8.75 19.21 -2.61
CA ARG A 62 -8.84 17.74 -2.61
C ARG A 62 -7.70 17.18 -1.78
N LEU A 63 -8.03 16.62 -0.61
CA LEU A 63 -7.05 16.04 0.30
C LEU A 63 -7.38 14.57 0.56
N VAL A 64 -6.30 13.82 0.74
CA VAL A 64 -6.33 12.44 1.25
C VAL A 64 -5.52 12.34 2.53
N ALA A 65 -5.89 11.40 3.39
CA ALA A 65 -5.11 11.00 4.56
C ALA A 65 -4.60 9.57 4.32
N LEU A 66 -3.29 9.40 4.33
CA LEU A 66 -2.60 8.12 4.26
C LEU A 66 -1.95 7.85 5.61
N SER A 67 -2.26 6.72 6.24
CA SER A 67 -1.61 6.28 7.48
C SER A 67 -0.39 5.42 7.16
N VAL A 68 0.76 5.78 7.71
CA VAL A 68 2.04 5.09 7.46
C VAL A 68 2.76 4.84 8.78
N GLU A 69 3.25 3.63 9.00
CA GLU A 69 4.08 3.29 10.17
C GLU A 69 5.27 4.24 10.30
N ASN A 70 5.58 4.66 11.54
CA ASN A 70 6.61 5.66 11.82
C ASN A 70 8.01 5.25 11.37
N ASP A 71 8.29 3.95 11.29
CA ASP A 71 9.58 3.40 10.89
C ASP A 71 9.59 2.87 9.44
N ALA A 72 8.49 3.09 8.68
CA ALA A 72 8.41 2.66 7.29
C ALA A 72 9.35 3.46 6.38
N ARG A 73 10.03 2.74 5.47
CA ARG A 73 10.85 3.35 4.40
C ARG A 73 10.05 4.34 3.56
N THR A 74 8.78 4.04 3.29
CA THR A 74 7.88 4.91 2.55
C THR A 74 7.71 6.26 3.23
N LEU A 75 7.49 6.29 4.55
CA LEU A 75 7.36 7.55 5.30
C LEU A 75 8.66 8.36 5.23
N ARG A 76 9.82 7.71 5.36
CA ARG A 76 11.12 8.37 5.22
C ARG A 76 11.25 9.05 3.85
N PHE A 77 10.97 8.34 2.76
CA PHE A 77 11.06 8.89 1.41
C PHE A 77 10.05 10.02 1.16
N ILE A 78 8.82 9.89 1.67
CA ILE A 78 7.84 10.97 1.58
C ILE A 78 8.30 12.20 2.36
N ARG A 79 8.92 12.04 3.53
CA ARG A 79 9.49 13.17 4.29
C ARG A 79 10.66 13.87 3.57
N GLU A 80 11.45 13.11 2.80
CA GLU A 80 12.56 13.68 2.03
C GLU A 80 12.09 14.49 0.83
N THR A 81 10.96 14.12 0.22
CA THR A 81 10.55 14.68 -1.09
C THR A 81 9.23 15.43 -1.05
N ASN A 82 8.42 15.26 -0.01
CA ASN A 82 7.07 15.79 0.15
C ASN A 82 6.10 15.39 -0.99
N VAL A 83 6.35 14.29 -1.69
CA VAL A 83 5.47 13.78 -2.74
C VAL A 83 5.28 12.26 -2.62
N PHE A 84 4.15 11.78 -3.10
CA PHE A 84 3.88 10.35 -3.27
C PHE A 84 2.86 10.13 -4.39
N SER A 85 2.79 8.91 -4.89
CA SER A 85 1.72 8.45 -5.78
C SER A 85 0.86 7.39 -5.09
N VAL A 86 -0.40 7.32 -5.50
CA VAL A 86 -1.34 6.28 -5.12
C VAL A 86 -1.78 5.57 -6.38
N ASN A 87 -1.60 4.26 -6.42
CA ASN A 87 -2.02 3.40 -7.53
C ASN A 87 -3.11 2.48 -7.02
N LEU A 88 -4.30 2.59 -7.55
CA LEU A 88 -5.46 1.78 -7.19
C LEU A 88 -5.33 0.41 -7.87
N LEU A 89 -5.37 -0.67 -7.12
CA LEU A 89 -5.27 -2.01 -7.70
C LEU A 89 -6.64 -2.46 -8.21
N HIS A 90 -6.64 -3.12 -9.36
CA HIS A 90 -7.86 -3.63 -9.97
C HIS A 90 -8.26 -4.99 -9.36
N GLU A 91 -9.56 -5.22 -9.13
CA GLU A 91 -10.12 -6.41 -8.48
C GLU A 91 -9.68 -7.75 -9.10
N LYS A 92 -9.56 -7.82 -10.44
CA LYS A 92 -9.33 -9.08 -11.15
C LYS A 92 -7.86 -9.49 -11.20
N ASP A 93 -6.98 -8.54 -11.34
CA ASP A 93 -5.56 -8.80 -11.66
C ASP A 93 -4.56 -8.06 -10.77
N GLY A 94 -5.01 -7.21 -9.85
CA GLY A 94 -4.14 -6.53 -8.88
C GLY A 94 -3.51 -7.44 -7.82
N HIS A 95 -3.97 -8.69 -7.70
CA HIS A 95 -3.49 -9.64 -6.70
C HIS A 95 -2.00 -9.94 -6.78
N HIS A 96 -1.44 -10.09 -7.99
CA HIS A 96 0.00 -10.39 -8.15
C HIS A 96 0.87 -9.20 -7.72
N ILE A 97 0.43 -7.97 -8.02
CA ILE A 97 1.10 -6.73 -7.59
C ILE A 97 1.06 -6.63 -6.07
N ALA A 98 -0.14 -6.81 -5.46
CA ALA A 98 -0.30 -6.75 -4.01
C ALA A 98 0.65 -7.72 -3.31
N ARG A 99 0.73 -8.97 -3.78
CA ARG A 99 1.59 -10.03 -3.23
C ARG A 99 3.07 -9.71 -3.32
N GLN A 100 3.51 -9.09 -4.40
CA GLN A 100 4.91 -8.70 -4.56
C GLN A 100 5.25 -7.48 -3.71
N VAL A 101 4.39 -6.46 -3.71
CA VAL A 101 4.65 -5.19 -3.02
C VAL A 101 4.57 -5.32 -1.50
N VAL A 102 3.80 -6.26 -0.96
CA VAL A 102 3.74 -6.53 0.49
C VAL A 102 5.05 -7.13 1.04
N MET A 103 5.87 -7.74 0.18
CA MET A 103 7.13 -8.34 0.60
C MET A 103 8.13 -7.29 1.11
N PRO A 104 9.01 -7.61 2.07
CA PRO A 104 9.97 -6.65 2.58
C PRO A 104 11.01 -6.26 1.53
N SER A 105 11.39 -4.98 1.52
CA SER A 105 12.48 -4.45 0.69
C SER A 105 13.79 -4.25 1.46
N GLU A 106 13.75 -4.40 2.76
CA GLU A 106 14.91 -4.30 3.68
C GLU A 106 14.87 -5.45 4.68
N ALA A 107 16.05 -5.90 5.14
CA ALA A 107 16.14 -6.90 6.21
C ALA A 107 15.68 -6.27 7.53
N LYS A 108 14.40 -6.39 7.80
CA LYS A 108 13.76 -5.85 9.01
C LYS A 108 12.97 -6.95 9.69
N LYS A 109 13.14 -7.09 11.01
CA LYS A 109 12.25 -7.94 11.80
C LYS A 109 10.87 -7.26 11.85
N VAL A 110 9.93 -7.78 11.08
CA VAL A 110 8.54 -7.36 11.15
C VAL A 110 7.82 -8.28 12.14
N LYS A 111 7.21 -7.68 13.17
CA LYS A 111 6.45 -8.40 14.19
C LYS A 111 5.36 -9.24 13.51
N GLY A 112 5.32 -10.53 13.84
CA GLY A 112 4.32 -11.45 13.29
C GLY A 112 4.71 -12.12 11.97
N ARG A 113 5.82 -11.78 11.30
CA ARG A 113 6.28 -12.50 10.09
C ARG A 113 7.09 -13.74 10.43
N PRO A 114 6.91 -14.87 9.71
CA PRO A 114 7.76 -16.04 9.83
C PRO A 114 9.23 -15.69 9.60
N GLU A 115 10.13 -16.32 10.36
CA GLU A 115 11.58 -16.03 10.33
C GLU A 115 12.18 -16.21 8.94
N GLU A 116 11.68 -17.18 8.18
CA GLU A 116 12.04 -17.48 6.80
C GLU A 116 11.73 -16.34 5.82
N MET A 117 10.67 -15.56 6.10
CA MET A 117 10.29 -14.40 5.27
C MET A 117 11.02 -13.11 5.64
N GLN A 118 11.64 -13.05 6.81
CA GLN A 118 12.36 -11.84 7.27
C GLN A 118 13.69 -11.65 6.53
N SER A 119 14.25 -12.71 5.93
CA SER A 119 15.47 -12.67 5.13
C SER A 119 15.23 -12.40 3.64
N LEU A 120 13.99 -12.44 3.18
CA LEU A 120 13.64 -12.20 1.78
C LEU A 120 13.59 -10.71 1.49
N ILE A 121 14.61 -10.20 0.80
CA ILE A 121 14.64 -8.83 0.29
C ILE A 121 14.16 -8.86 -1.16
N VAL A 122 13.07 -8.15 -1.45
CA VAL A 122 12.49 -8.09 -2.79
C VAL A 122 12.57 -6.66 -3.32
N GLN A 123 13.01 -6.52 -4.57
CA GLN A 123 12.80 -5.28 -5.30
C GLN A 123 11.33 -5.19 -5.70
N LYS A 124 10.58 -4.40 -4.97
CA LYS A 124 9.10 -4.38 -5.02
C LYS A 124 8.52 -4.05 -6.39
N LEU A 125 9.23 -3.28 -7.20
CA LEU A 125 8.82 -2.89 -8.56
C LEU A 125 9.44 -3.78 -9.66
N ALA A 126 10.26 -4.78 -9.33
CA ALA A 126 10.89 -5.63 -10.32
C ALA A 126 9.84 -6.43 -11.13
N GLY A 127 9.82 -6.27 -12.45
CA GLY A 127 8.89 -6.95 -13.34
C GLY A 127 7.46 -6.40 -13.32
N ILE A 128 7.17 -5.36 -12.54
CA ILE A 128 5.90 -4.62 -12.59
C ILE A 128 6.11 -3.43 -13.54
N PRO A 129 5.36 -3.32 -14.65
CA PRO A 129 5.45 -2.18 -15.55
C PRO A 129 5.02 -0.88 -14.87
N TYR A 130 5.84 0.15 -14.98
CA TYR A 130 5.54 1.49 -14.47
C TYR A 130 6.24 2.57 -15.28
N HIS A 131 5.73 3.78 -15.21
CA HIS A 131 6.43 4.98 -15.64
C HIS A 131 6.60 5.95 -14.46
N LEU A 132 7.45 6.95 -14.62
CA LEU A 132 7.62 8.00 -13.63
C LEU A 132 6.73 9.19 -13.96
N HIS A 133 5.94 9.62 -12.99
CA HIS A 133 5.26 10.89 -13.04
C HIS A 133 6.27 12.07 -12.98
N GLU A 134 5.86 13.28 -13.33
CA GLU A 134 6.72 14.48 -13.28
C GLU A 134 7.33 14.74 -11.89
N ASN A 135 6.63 14.37 -10.82
CA ASN A 135 7.16 14.43 -9.43
C ASN A 135 8.18 13.32 -9.10
N GLY A 136 8.44 12.41 -10.05
CA GLY A 136 9.38 11.29 -9.95
C GLY A 136 8.86 10.06 -9.21
N CYS A 137 7.61 10.03 -8.78
CA CYS A 137 7.00 8.84 -8.18
C CYS A 137 6.54 7.83 -9.25
N PRO A 138 6.60 6.51 -8.97
CA PRO A 138 6.17 5.49 -9.91
C PRO A 138 4.65 5.44 -10.03
N ILE A 139 4.17 5.37 -11.26
CA ILE A 139 2.77 5.09 -11.64
C ILE A 139 2.74 3.74 -12.32
N LEU A 140 1.98 2.80 -11.77
CA LEU A 140 1.86 1.45 -12.29
C LEU A 140 0.96 1.43 -13.54
N GLU A 141 1.43 0.81 -14.63
CA GLU A 141 0.67 0.75 -15.89
C GLU A 141 -0.58 -0.13 -15.77
N GLU A 142 -0.54 -1.12 -14.87
CA GLU A 142 -1.65 -2.03 -14.61
C GLU A 142 -2.63 -1.53 -13.53
N ALA A 143 -2.43 -0.32 -13.01
CA ALA A 143 -3.36 0.26 -12.04
C ALA A 143 -4.75 0.47 -12.66
N LEU A 144 -5.82 0.33 -11.86
CA LEU A 144 -7.17 0.72 -12.20
C LEU A 144 -7.25 2.23 -12.47
N GLY A 145 -6.55 2.98 -11.68
CA GLY A 145 -6.39 4.42 -11.72
C GLY A 145 -5.29 4.83 -10.77
N TRP A 146 -4.89 6.07 -10.85
CA TRP A 146 -3.81 6.60 -10.03
C TRP A 146 -4.03 8.09 -9.74
N PHE A 147 -3.38 8.56 -8.70
CA PHE A 147 -3.22 9.99 -8.45
C PHE A 147 -1.91 10.27 -7.72
N THR A 148 -1.44 11.51 -7.85
CA THR A 148 -0.25 11.99 -7.15
C THR A 148 -0.63 13.04 -6.12
N CYS A 149 0.20 13.13 -5.08
CA CYS A 149 -0.01 14.03 -3.98
C CYS A 149 1.25 14.83 -3.64
N GLU A 150 1.03 16.08 -3.27
CA GLU A 150 1.97 16.92 -2.53
C GLU A 150 1.58 16.94 -1.05
N VAL A 151 2.54 16.75 -0.16
CA VAL A 151 2.26 16.68 1.29
C VAL A 151 1.94 18.07 1.82
N GLU A 152 0.79 18.19 2.48
CA GLU A 152 0.38 19.39 3.23
C GLU A 152 0.82 19.33 4.69
N GLN A 153 0.70 18.13 5.29
CA GLN A 153 0.94 17.98 6.72
C GLN A 153 1.30 16.54 7.08
N PHE A 154 2.17 16.40 8.08
CA PHE A 154 2.41 15.16 8.80
C PHE A 154 1.81 15.26 10.19
N VAL A 155 0.90 14.36 10.54
CA VAL A 155 0.23 14.31 11.86
C VAL A 155 0.61 13.02 12.57
N PRO A 156 1.44 13.07 13.62
CA PRO A 156 1.77 11.88 14.41
C PRO A 156 0.52 11.31 15.11
N VAL A 157 0.28 10.01 14.98
CA VAL A 157 -0.83 9.30 15.62
C VAL A 157 -0.36 7.92 16.11
N GLY A 158 -0.07 7.80 17.39
CA GLY A 158 0.43 6.53 17.94
C GLY A 158 1.73 6.05 17.29
N ASP A 159 1.73 4.84 16.75
CA ASP A 159 2.84 4.20 16.03
C ASP A 159 2.85 4.54 14.52
N HIS A 160 1.91 5.36 14.07
CA HIS A 160 1.78 5.82 12.69
C HIS A 160 1.92 7.34 12.58
N THR A 161 2.06 7.79 11.34
CA THR A 161 1.92 9.20 10.93
C THR A 161 0.84 9.28 9.85
N LEU A 162 -0.17 10.13 10.04
CA LEU A 162 -1.06 10.51 8.96
C LEU A 162 -0.35 11.51 8.06
N VAL A 163 -0.19 11.13 6.80
CA VAL A 163 0.32 11.99 5.74
C VAL A 163 -0.88 12.61 5.04
N ILE A 164 -1.11 13.90 5.25
CA ILE A 164 -2.17 14.64 4.55
C ILE A 164 -1.58 15.13 3.24
N GLY A 165 -2.09 14.58 2.14
CA GLY A 165 -1.64 14.91 0.78
C GLY A 165 -2.70 15.66 -0.01
N ARG A 166 -2.29 16.74 -0.69
CA ARG A 166 -3.09 17.43 -1.70
C ARG A 166 -2.96 16.66 -3.00
N VAL A 167 -4.09 16.23 -3.56
CA VAL A 167 -4.12 15.59 -4.88
C VAL A 167 -3.79 16.64 -5.94
N SER A 168 -2.70 16.42 -6.67
CA SER A 168 -2.18 17.34 -7.68
C SER A 168 -2.52 16.91 -9.11
N ASP A 169 -2.54 15.60 -9.37
CA ASP A 169 -2.84 15.01 -10.67
C ASP A 169 -3.43 13.61 -10.51
N GLY A 170 -4.05 13.03 -11.54
CA GLY A 170 -4.58 11.68 -11.52
C GLY A 170 -5.52 11.36 -12.66
N ASP A 171 -5.66 10.07 -12.95
CA ASP A 171 -6.54 9.56 -14.00
C ASP A 171 -7.04 8.15 -13.68
N VAL A 172 -8.12 7.75 -14.36
CA VAL A 172 -8.64 6.39 -14.39
C VAL A 172 -8.10 5.69 -15.62
N THR A 173 -7.26 4.68 -15.43
CA THR A 173 -6.54 4.02 -16.54
C THR A 173 -7.43 3.04 -17.30
N ARG A 174 -8.35 2.38 -16.59
CA ARG A 174 -9.22 1.34 -17.16
C ARG A 174 -10.53 1.17 -16.37
N PRO A 175 -11.59 0.61 -16.94
CA PRO A 175 -12.82 0.31 -16.22
C PRO A 175 -12.63 -0.88 -15.27
N GLY A 176 -13.41 -0.91 -14.18
CA GLY A 176 -13.43 -1.99 -13.18
C GLY A 176 -13.63 -1.46 -11.78
N GLU A 177 -13.50 -2.36 -10.82
CA GLU A 177 -13.60 -2.06 -9.40
C GLU A 177 -12.23 -2.18 -8.73
N MET A 178 -12.08 -1.51 -7.62
CA MET A 178 -10.87 -1.54 -6.84
C MET A 178 -10.76 -2.83 -6.02
N LEU A 179 -9.58 -3.43 -6.00
CA LEU A 179 -9.26 -4.57 -5.14
C LEU A 179 -9.39 -4.18 -3.66
N THR A 180 -10.01 -5.05 -2.87
CA THR A 180 -10.20 -4.85 -1.43
C THR A 180 -9.41 -5.89 -0.63
N GLU A 181 -9.12 -5.59 0.64
CA GLU A 181 -8.51 -6.56 1.58
C GLU A 181 -9.30 -7.87 1.66
N ARG A 182 -10.64 -7.76 1.65
CA ARG A 182 -11.53 -8.92 1.74
C ARG A 182 -11.33 -9.89 0.57
N GLU A 183 -11.11 -9.37 -0.63
CA GLU A 183 -10.85 -10.18 -1.83
C GLU A 183 -9.45 -10.79 -1.82
N LEU A 184 -8.48 -10.14 -1.17
CA LEU A 184 -7.17 -10.73 -0.92
C LEU A 184 -7.23 -11.87 0.11
N GLY A 185 -8.30 -11.94 0.91
CA GLY A 185 -8.41 -12.88 2.04
C GLY A 185 -7.42 -12.55 3.16
N TRP A 186 -6.99 -11.30 3.25
CA TRP A 186 -6.07 -10.84 4.29
C TRP A 186 -6.85 -10.17 5.41
N GLU A 187 -6.41 -10.40 6.64
CA GLU A 187 -6.89 -9.70 7.82
C GLU A 187 -5.69 -8.96 8.42
N TYR A 188 -5.75 -7.64 8.42
CA TYR A 188 -4.73 -6.79 9.01
C TYR A 188 -5.31 -6.07 10.21
N ALA A 189 -4.82 -6.40 11.39
CA ALA A 189 -5.29 -5.83 12.67
C ALA A 189 -4.20 -5.08 13.43
N GLY A 190 -3.03 -4.86 12.84
CA GLY A 190 -1.88 -4.22 13.51
C GLY A 190 -0.96 -5.20 14.22
#